data_4befb08e1ce49f0aaf4141f8ee0dd8cf
#
_entry.id   4befb08e1ce49f0aaf4141f8ee0dd8cf
#
_cell.length_a   1.000
_cell.length_b   1.000
_cell.length_c   1.000
_cell.angle_alpha   90.00
_cell.angle_beta   90.00
_cell.angle_gamma   90.00
#
_symmetry.space_group_name_H-M   'P 1'
#
loop_
_entity.id
_entity.type
_entity.pdbx_description
1 polymer ?
#
loop_
_entity_poly.entity_id
_entity_poly.type
_entity_poly.pdbx_seq_one_letter_code
_entity_poly.pdbx_strand_id
1 'polypeptide(L)'
;MQTEHATGISGFLSRVEQRVDQAILAGRFDPSQRDLLLASAAQYRPRTRRNPLGDPLAVFYLIARAHRTELDEQAVELASFCQFYLLALDLLDDVQDSDLSGKPHANVGAGMAINDALTLLFLGLSALEHCMRLEQSPQRRMLYLKIVNRVALTTGRGQHVDLMGEKGARTPTEVLAMQREKTASVSLICECAALYSGVSDTEREHYRLLGENLSSLVQVLDDVRDVYGKRRSPDLETGKVTYPLACFLERASPVEQQQLVELKQRLPETLGEIRQLLYQTGTLRHVAGSMDGFRRAIHHELALLGETGGTLRLLLLVVDQLVESVYTPKPVAETAFLRAPRDGWHARVQGLAADFFENLRHLGAPATPPLVPWHQPQWMYDKSRGVIFYPDIEGLPEETLPFQAALLGEPDLTQVAVLIFRQAPAVLAHELFHHYRDAVGLLSHDMWHEELVANTLAIAYAARYEPEAVVGGLELANRVLARPEHRLSEQAQSTLKDLLDPERKPQPHAGYGLDMHQTALVQLAMIRELGRAPEDLERALTRLLRPETAAA
;
A
#
# COMPACT_ATOMS: atom_id res chain seq x y z
N MET A 1 6.75 -13.31 13.42
CA MET A 1 5.73 -13.37 12.35
C MET A 1 6.27 -13.01 10.98
N GLN A 2 6.75 -11.79 10.68
CA GLN A 2 7.33 -11.46 9.37
C GLN A 2 8.54 -12.34 8.99
N THR A 3 9.44 -12.62 9.92
CA THR A 3 10.63 -13.47 9.71
C THR A 3 10.26 -14.94 9.43
N GLU A 4 9.28 -15.49 10.10
CA GLU A 4 8.81 -16.87 9.88
C GLU A 4 8.14 -17.05 8.51
N HIS A 5 7.30 -16.09 8.10
CA HIS A 5 6.69 -16.13 6.77
C HIS A 5 7.72 -15.92 5.66
N ALA A 6 8.70 -15.03 5.83
CA ALA A 6 9.77 -14.85 4.86
C ALA A 6 10.60 -16.14 4.70
N THR A 7 10.90 -16.85 5.79
CA THR A 7 11.56 -18.16 5.76
C THR A 7 10.68 -19.21 5.08
N GLY A 8 9.36 -19.21 5.36
CA GLY A 8 8.41 -20.12 4.73
C GLY A 8 8.27 -19.89 3.22
N ILE A 9 8.18 -18.63 2.79
CA ILE A 9 8.16 -18.25 1.35
C ILE A 9 9.44 -18.71 0.69
N SER A 10 10.60 -18.35 1.24
CA SER A 10 11.91 -18.75 0.66
C SER A 10 12.05 -20.26 0.56
N GLY A 11 11.60 -21.01 1.58
CA GLY A 11 11.61 -22.47 1.57
C GLY A 11 10.69 -23.05 0.49
N PHE A 12 9.50 -22.48 0.32
CA PHE A 12 8.57 -22.90 -0.74
C PHE A 12 9.12 -22.60 -2.13
N LEU A 13 9.62 -21.37 -2.37
CA LEU A 13 10.20 -20.99 -3.65
C LEU A 13 11.42 -21.86 -3.99
N SER A 14 12.24 -22.21 -3.03
CA SER A 14 13.38 -23.13 -3.24
C SER A 14 12.91 -24.53 -3.67
N ARG A 15 11.81 -25.05 -3.12
CA ARG A 15 11.21 -26.32 -3.56
C ARG A 15 10.73 -26.24 -5.01
N VAL A 16 10.08 -25.13 -5.37
CA VAL A 16 9.62 -24.89 -6.75
C VAL A 16 10.81 -24.80 -7.71
N GLU A 17 11.85 -24.01 -7.37
CA GLU A 17 13.09 -23.91 -8.16
C GLU A 17 13.73 -25.27 -8.39
N GLN A 18 13.86 -26.08 -7.33
CA GLN A 18 14.41 -27.45 -7.43
C GLN A 18 13.56 -28.34 -8.35
N ARG A 19 12.22 -28.24 -8.24
CA ARG A 19 11.31 -29.02 -9.09
C ARG A 19 11.40 -28.61 -10.56
N VAL A 20 11.54 -27.32 -10.84
CA VAL A 20 11.76 -26.77 -12.20
C VAL A 20 13.07 -27.31 -12.77
N ASP A 21 14.18 -27.21 -12.01
CA ASP A 21 15.47 -27.73 -12.45
C ASP A 21 15.43 -29.24 -12.72
N GLN A 22 14.82 -30.01 -11.82
CA GLN A 22 14.66 -31.46 -11.99
C GLN A 22 13.88 -31.80 -13.25
N ALA A 23 12.81 -31.06 -13.59
CA ALA A 23 12.05 -31.30 -14.80
C ALA A 23 12.89 -31.04 -16.07
N ILE A 24 13.70 -29.96 -16.07
CA ILE A 24 14.60 -29.66 -17.18
C ILE A 24 15.71 -30.74 -17.30
N LEU A 25 16.32 -31.14 -16.18
CA LEU A 25 17.38 -32.12 -16.16
C LEU A 25 16.92 -33.54 -16.56
N ALA A 26 15.67 -33.90 -16.23
CA ALA A 26 15.07 -35.18 -16.62
C ALA A 26 14.67 -35.24 -18.10
N GLY A 27 14.55 -34.09 -18.77
CA GLY A 27 14.23 -34.00 -20.19
C GLY A 27 15.39 -34.48 -21.06
N ARG A 28 15.06 -35.12 -22.19
CA ARG A 28 16.04 -35.59 -23.18
C ARG A 28 16.39 -34.45 -24.16
N PHE A 29 16.93 -33.35 -23.63
CA PHE A 29 17.32 -32.19 -24.41
C PHE A 29 18.77 -32.28 -24.88
N ASP A 30 19.07 -31.60 -25.99
CA ASP A 30 20.45 -31.32 -26.35
C ASP A 30 21.17 -30.55 -25.20
N PRO A 31 22.45 -30.81 -24.93
CA PRO A 31 23.16 -30.12 -23.86
C PRO A 31 23.06 -28.58 -23.93
N SER A 32 23.18 -28.00 -25.13
CA SER A 32 23.09 -26.55 -25.32
C SER A 32 21.69 -26.01 -25.02
N GLN A 33 20.64 -26.73 -25.42
CA GLN A 33 19.27 -26.38 -25.08
C GLN A 33 19.02 -26.47 -23.58
N ARG A 34 19.43 -27.55 -22.96
CA ARG A 34 19.28 -27.74 -21.51
C ARG A 34 19.95 -26.62 -20.72
N ASP A 35 21.15 -26.21 -21.12
CA ASP A 35 21.88 -25.13 -20.46
C ASP A 35 21.15 -23.78 -20.60
N LEU A 36 20.58 -23.49 -21.75
CA LEU A 36 19.74 -22.29 -21.97
C LEU A 36 18.46 -22.33 -21.13
N LEU A 37 17.75 -23.44 -21.05
CA LEU A 37 16.56 -23.61 -20.22
C LEU A 37 16.86 -23.41 -18.73
N LEU A 38 17.97 -23.99 -18.23
CA LEU A 38 18.42 -23.79 -16.85
C LEU A 38 18.83 -22.34 -16.60
N ALA A 39 19.51 -21.69 -17.53
CA ALA A 39 19.90 -20.29 -17.42
C ALA A 39 18.66 -19.38 -17.36
N SER A 40 17.64 -19.64 -18.18
CA SER A 40 16.36 -18.91 -18.13
C SER A 40 15.67 -19.10 -16.78
N ALA A 41 15.58 -20.33 -16.29
CA ALA A 41 15.00 -20.64 -14.99
C ALA A 41 15.75 -19.96 -13.83
N ALA A 42 17.07 -19.77 -13.96
CA ALA A 42 17.91 -19.14 -12.95
C ALA A 42 17.91 -17.60 -12.99
N GLN A 43 17.44 -16.99 -14.07
CA GLN A 43 17.58 -15.55 -14.33
C GLN A 43 17.05 -14.66 -13.21
N TYR A 44 15.93 -15.03 -12.61
CA TYR A 44 15.25 -14.21 -11.58
C TYR A 44 15.62 -14.57 -10.14
N ARG A 45 16.30 -15.73 -9.92
CA ARG A 45 16.63 -16.24 -8.58
C ARG A 45 17.44 -15.27 -7.70
N PRO A 46 18.44 -14.51 -8.21
CA PRO A 46 19.17 -13.57 -7.37
C PRO A 46 18.29 -12.46 -6.82
N ARG A 47 17.27 -12.02 -7.58
CA ARG A 47 16.28 -11.02 -7.15
C ARG A 47 15.33 -11.61 -6.12
N THR A 48 14.80 -12.80 -6.39
CA THR A 48 13.91 -13.55 -5.48
C THR A 48 14.58 -13.83 -4.14
N ARG A 49 15.85 -14.23 -4.11
CA ARG A 49 16.58 -14.46 -2.86
C ARG A 49 16.78 -13.20 -2.02
N ARG A 50 16.88 -12.01 -2.64
CA ARG A 50 16.99 -10.73 -1.92
C ARG A 50 15.64 -10.23 -1.41
N ASN A 51 14.58 -10.44 -2.17
CA ASN A 51 13.22 -10.05 -1.84
C ASN A 51 12.22 -11.14 -2.25
N PRO A 52 12.03 -12.18 -1.41
CA PRO A 52 11.11 -13.28 -1.72
C PRO A 52 9.67 -12.84 -1.94
N LEU A 53 9.23 -11.76 -1.27
CA LEU A 53 7.89 -11.20 -1.44
C LEU A 53 7.68 -10.54 -2.81
N GLY A 54 8.75 -10.16 -3.50
CA GLY A 54 8.69 -9.61 -4.86
C GLY A 54 8.56 -10.66 -5.96
N ASP A 55 8.53 -11.95 -5.62
CA ASP A 55 8.31 -13.04 -6.57
C ASP A 55 6.81 -13.25 -6.80
N PRO A 56 6.33 -13.38 -8.05
CA PRO A 56 4.91 -13.65 -8.32
C PRO A 56 4.37 -14.89 -7.59
N LEU A 57 5.20 -15.92 -7.39
CA LEU A 57 4.80 -17.13 -6.68
C LEU A 57 4.71 -16.94 -5.16
N ALA A 58 5.23 -15.84 -4.60
CA ALA A 58 4.94 -15.48 -3.22
C ALA A 58 3.44 -15.24 -3.02
N VAL A 59 2.74 -14.71 -4.04
CA VAL A 59 1.28 -14.54 -4.02
C VAL A 59 0.59 -15.91 -3.93
N PHE A 60 1.04 -16.89 -4.73
CA PHE A 60 0.56 -18.28 -4.62
C PHE A 60 0.72 -18.82 -3.20
N TYR A 61 1.93 -18.69 -2.65
CA TYR A 61 2.23 -19.16 -1.30
C TYR A 61 1.31 -18.50 -0.27
N LEU A 62 1.18 -17.18 -0.30
CA LEU A 62 0.38 -16.42 0.67
C LEU A 62 -1.11 -16.82 0.62
N ILE A 63 -1.69 -16.95 -0.57
CA ILE A 63 -3.07 -17.41 -0.74
C ILE A 63 -3.23 -18.84 -0.22
N ALA A 64 -2.35 -19.75 -0.63
CA ALA A 64 -2.45 -21.15 -0.22
C ALA A 64 -2.27 -21.31 1.29
N ARG A 65 -1.35 -20.55 1.92
CA ARG A 65 -1.09 -20.58 3.37
C ARG A 65 -2.19 -19.92 4.20
N ALA A 66 -2.98 -19.04 3.60
CA ALA A 66 -4.16 -18.49 4.26
C ALA A 66 -5.22 -19.56 4.58
N HIS A 67 -5.26 -20.62 3.79
CA HIS A 67 -6.27 -21.68 3.90
C HIS A 67 -5.71 -23.05 4.30
N ARG A 68 -4.40 -23.25 4.25
CA ARG A 68 -3.74 -24.53 4.56
C ARG A 68 -2.55 -24.35 5.48
N THR A 69 -2.43 -25.24 6.46
CA THR A 69 -1.31 -25.24 7.42
C THR A 69 0.02 -25.66 6.77
N GLU A 70 -0.03 -26.54 5.76
CA GLU A 70 1.16 -27.02 5.03
C GLU A 70 0.87 -27.08 3.54
N LEU A 71 1.92 -26.87 2.75
CA LEU A 71 1.89 -26.98 1.29
C LEU A 71 2.60 -28.27 0.87
N ASP A 72 1.84 -29.14 0.25
CA ASP A 72 2.25 -30.48 -0.18
C ASP A 72 2.92 -30.49 -1.57
N GLU A 73 3.11 -31.68 -2.14
CA GLU A 73 3.67 -31.88 -3.46
C GLU A 73 2.77 -31.30 -4.57
N GLN A 74 1.44 -31.41 -4.40
CA GLN A 74 0.48 -30.83 -5.36
C GLN A 74 0.65 -29.31 -5.49
N ALA A 75 0.89 -28.60 -4.37
CA ALA A 75 1.16 -27.17 -4.38
C ALA A 75 2.45 -26.84 -5.14
N VAL A 76 3.52 -27.64 -4.94
CA VAL A 76 4.80 -27.45 -5.62
C VAL A 76 4.67 -27.69 -7.11
N GLU A 77 3.97 -28.73 -7.53
CA GLU A 77 3.74 -29.02 -8.97
C GLU A 77 2.93 -27.90 -9.63
N LEU A 78 1.87 -27.43 -8.97
CA LEU A 78 1.04 -26.36 -9.50
C LEU A 78 1.79 -25.02 -9.58
N ALA A 79 2.59 -24.68 -8.57
CA ALA A 79 3.45 -23.51 -8.60
C ALA A 79 4.57 -23.64 -9.65
N SER A 80 5.10 -24.86 -9.86
CA SER A 80 6.08 -25.12 -10.93
C SER A 80 5.47 -24.92 -12.32
N PHE A 81 4.22 -25.34 -12.53
CA PHE A 81 3.48 -25.01 -13.74
C PHE A 81 3.40 -23.48 -13.94
N CYS A 82 3.00 -22.73 -12.89
CA CYS A 82 2.94 -21.27 -12.97
C CYS A 82 4.29 -20.66 -13.32
N GLN A 83 5.38 -21.16 -12.71
CA GLN A 83 6.74 -20.70 -13.00
C GLN A 83 7.15 -20.94 -14.44
N PHE A 84 6.94 -22.15 -14.97
CA PHE A 84 7.23 -22.46 -16.36
C PHE A 84 6.41 -21.60 -17.32
N TYR A 85 5.13 -21.39 -17.01
CA TYR A 85 4.24 -20.54 -17.79
C TYR A 85 4.74 -19.09 -17.86
N LEU A 86 5.14 -18.51 -16.71
CA LEU A 86 5.74 -17.17 -16.67
C LEU A 86 7.04 -17.10 -17.48
N LEU A 87 7.96 -18.04 -17.28
CA LEU A 87 9.22 -18.08 -18.03
C LEU A 87 9.03 -18.18 -19.54
N ALA A 88 8.05 -18.97 -19.97
CA ALA A 88 7.71 -19.10 -21.40
C ALA A 88 7.17 -17.78 -21.97
N LEU A 89 6.28 -17.09 -21.24
CA LEU A 89 5.72 -15.82 -21.67
C LEU A 89 6.78 -14.70 -21.70
N ASP A 90 7.63 -14.62 -20.67
CA ASP A 90 8.71 -13.65 -20.60
C ASP A 90 9.67 -13.80 -21.77
N LEU A 91 10.07 -15.05 -22.10
CA LEU A 91 10.95 -15.30 -23.22
C LEU A 91 10.30 -14.97 -24.58
N LEU A 92 9.00 -15.24 -24.73
CA LEU A 92 8.26 -14.86 -25.93
C LEU A 92 8.14 -13.33 -26.06
N ASP A 93 7.87 -12.64 -24.98
CA ASP A 93 7.78 -11.17 -24.95
C ASP A 93 9.14 -10.55 -25.31
N ASP A 94 10.24 -11.07 -24.76
CA ASP A 94 11.61 -10.65 -25.06
C ASP A 94 11.95 -10.77 -26.56
N VAL A 95 11.49 -11.85 -27.18
CA VAL A 95 11.68 -12.06 -28.64
C VAL A 95 10.86 -11.06 -29.43
N GLN A 96 9.61 -10.86 -29.06
CA GLN A 96 8.66 -9.99 -29.75
C GLN A 96 9.05 -8.51 -29.63
N ASP A 97 9.58 -8.11 -28.47
CA ASP A 97 10.05 -6.75 -28.21
C ASP A 97 11.52 -6.55 -28.67
N SER A 98 12.17 -7.59 -29.25
CA SER A 98 13.56 -7.57 -29.67
C SER A 98 14.55 -7.24 -28.53
N ASP A 99 14.20 -7.65 -27.29
CA ASP A 99 14.92 -7.34 -26.05
C ASP A 99 15.65 -8.56 -25.47
N LEU A 100 16.38 -9.29 -26.30
CA LEU A 100 17.21 -10.43 -25.88
C LEU A 100 18.59 -10.03 -25.34
N SER A 101 18.98 -8.76 -25.49
CA SER A 101 20.32 -8.31 -25.10
C SER A 101 20.58 -8.50 -23.59
N GLY A 102 21.72 -9.13 -23.26
CA GLY A 102 22.07 -9.42 -21.88
C GLY A 102 21.30 -10.57 -21.22
N LYS A 103 20.44 -11.26 -21.96
CA LYS A 103 19.65 -12.41 -21.50
C LYS A 103 20.28 -13.74 -21.98
N PRO A 104 19.89 -14.89 -21.43
CA PRO A 104 20.47 -16.17 -21.80
C PRO A 104 20.43 -16.48 -23.31
N HIS A 105 19.39 -16.03 -23.98
CA HIS A 105 19.18 -16.26 -25.42
C HIS A 105 19.76 -15.18 -26.35
N ALA A 106 20.54 -14.23 -25.83
CA ALA A 106 21.07 -13.09 -26.60
C ALA A 106 21.87 -13.51 -27.87
N ASN A 107 22.56 -14.64 -27.79
CA ASN A 107 23.48 -15.10 -28.85
C ASN A 107 22.94 -16.24 -29.71
N VAL A 108 21.71 -16.72 -29.48
CA VAL A 108 21.20 -17.92 -30.18
C VAL A 108 20.10 -17.58 -31.21
N GLY A 109 19.59 -16.35 -31.18
CA GLY A 109 18.60 -15.86 -32.12
C GLY A 109 17.16 -16.25 -31.80
N ALA A 110 16.21 -15.49 -32.39
CA ALA A 110 14.80 -15.56 -32.10
C ALA A 110 14.19 -16.97 -32.31
N GLY A 111 14.61 -17.70 -33.34
CA GLY A 111 14.07 -19.03 -33.62
C GLY A 111 14.32 -20.04 -32.51
N MET A 112 15.51 -20.04 -31.91
CA MET A 112 15.84 -20.92 -30.78
C MET A 112 15.12 -20.45 -29.51
N ALA A 113 15.07 -19.16 -29.27
CA ALA A 113 14.35 -18.60 -28.13
C ALA A 113 12.85 -18.97 -28.15
N ILE A 114 12.19 -18.88 -29.30
CA ILE A 114 10.79 -19.32 -29.46
C ILE A 114 10.65 -20.83 -29.18
N ASN A 115 11.58 -21.67 -29.72
CA ASN A 115 11.55 -23.10 -29.47
C ASN A 115 11.69 -23.43 -27.98
N ASP A 116 12.59 -22.73 -27.28
CA ASP A 116 12.81 -22.94 -25.84
C ASP A 116 11.66 -22.40 -25.00
N ALA A 117 11.00 -21.31 -25.42
CA ALA A 117 9.77 -20.84 -24.77
C ALA A 117 8.63 -21.88 -24.89
N LEU A 118 8.46 -22.49 -26.06
CA LEU A 118 7.50 -23.59 -26.25
C LEU A 118 7.88 -24.82 -25.41
N THR A 119 9.16 -25.13 -25.30
CA THR A 119 9.65 -26.22 -24.45
C THR A 119 9.32 -25.96 -22.98
N LEU A 120 9.56 -24.75 -22.46
CA LEU A 120 9.17 -24.34 -21.11
C LEU A 120 7.66 -24.49 -20.90
N LEU A 121 6.85 -24.05 -21.86
CA LEU A 121 5.40 -24.19 -21.79
C LEU A 121 4.96 -25.66 -21.67
N PHE A 122 5.56 -26.57 -22.46
CA PHE A 122 5.24 -27.99 -22.39
C PHE A 122 5.74 -28.65 -21.11
N LEU A 123 6.89 -28.23 -20.57
CA LEU A 123 7.33 -28.65 -19.23
C LEU A 123 6.33 -28.20 -18.15
N GLY A 124 5.80 -26.98 -18.27
CA GLY A 124 4.73 -26.50 -17.42
C GLY A 124 3.46 -27.36 -17.51
N LEU A 125 3.00 -27.70 -18.73
CA LEU A 125 1.85 -28.59 -18.90
C LEU A 125 2.09 -29.98 -18.29
N SER A 126 3.32 -30.50 -18.33
CA SER A 126 3.66 -31.75 -17.66
C SER A 126 3.58 -31.64 -16.13
N ALA A 127 4.00 -30.51 -15.53
CA ALA A 127 3.84 -30.24 -14.10
C ALA A 127 2.34 -30.10 -13.72
N LEU A 128 1.53 -29.45 -14.56
CA LEU A 128 0.07 -29.36 -14.37
C LEU A 128 -0.59 -30.73 -14.44
N GLU A 129 -0.18 -31.59 -15.38
CA GLU A 129 -0.68 -32.96 -15.45
C GLU A 129 -0.35 -33.73 -14.17
N HIS A 130 0.86 -33.58 -13.63
CA HIS A 130 1.25 -34.22 -12.38
C HIS A 130 0.41 -33.69 -11.20
N CYS A 131 0.23 -32.37 -11.09
CA CYS A 131 -0.68 -31.77 -10.11
C CYS A 131 -2.09 -32.37 -10.22
N MET A 132 -2.64 -32.51 -11.44
CA MET A 132 -3.97 -33.09 -11.65
C MET A 132 -4.05 -34.58 -11.29
N ARG A 133 -2.98 -35.36 -11.41
CA ARG A 133 -2.97 -36.75 -10.93
C ARG A 133 -3.07 -36.83 -9.40
N LEU A 134 -2.49 -35.88 -8.69
CA LEU A 134 -2.57 -35.79 -7.22
C LEU A 134 -3.94 -35.30 -6.75
N GLU A 135 -4.69 -34.56 -7.58
CA GLU A 135 -6.04 -34.09 -7.25
C GLU A 135 -7.07 -35.22 -7.31
N GLN A 136 -7.80 -35.41 -6.22
CA GLN A 136 -8.79 -36.48 -6.10
C GLN A 136 -10.12 -36.16 -6.80
N SER A 137 -10.50 -34.86 -6.89
CA SER A 137 -11.77 -34.43 -7.46
C SER A 137 -11.70 -34.29 -8.99
N PRO A 138 -12.45 -35.08 -9.77
CA PRO A 138 -12.54 -34.91 -11.22
C PRO A 138 -13.02 -33.50 -11.62
N GLN A 139 -13.93 -32.92 -10.84
CA GLN A 139 -14.47 -31.58 -11.08
C GLN A 139 -13.37 -30.53 -10.95
N ARG A 140 -12.50 -30.63 -9.93
CA ARG A 140 -11.38 -29.71 -9.72
C ARG A 140 -10.30 -29.87 -10.79
N ARG A 141 -10.02 -31.11 -11.24
CA ARG A 141 -9.13 -31.33 -12.41
C ARG A 141 -9.63 -30.57 -13.63
N MET A 142 -10.92 -30.63 -13.94
CA MET A 142 -11.50 -29.89 -15.05
C MET A 142 -11.46 -28.38 -14.86
N LEU A 143 -11.55 -27.89 -13.63
CA LEU A 143 -11.43 -26.45 -13.34
C LEU A 143 -10.02 -25.93 -13.61
N TYR A 144 -8.96 -26.67 -13.24
CA TYR A 144 -7.59 -26.30 -13.62
C TYR A 144 -7.46 -26.09 -15.13
N LEU A 145 -7.92 -27.05 -15.93
CA LEU A 145 -7.87 -26.93 -17.40
C LEU A 145 -8.68 -25.75 -17.93
N LYS A 146 -9.87 -25.50 -17.37
CA LYS A 146 -10.70 -24.34 -17.76
C LYS A 146 -10.01 -23.02 -17.45
N ILE A 147 -9.40 -22.88 -16.26
CA ILE A 147 -8.68 -21.69 -15.86
C ILE A 147 -7.48 -21.46 -16.79
N VAL A 148 -6.65 -22.48 -17.00
CA VAL A 148 -5.46 -22.40 -17.86
C VAL A 148 -5.83 -22.02 -19.28
N ASN A 149 -6.81 -22.70 -19.90
CA ASN A 149 -7.25 -22.39 -21.26
C ASN A 149 -7.80 -20.95 -21.38
N ARG A 150 -8.64 -20.53 -20.44
CA ARG A 150 -9.17 -19.16 -20.43
C ARG A 150 -8.04 -18.14 -20.36
N VAL A 151 -7.11 -18.32 -19.43
CA VAL A 151 -5.99 -17.38 -19.24
C VAL A 151 -5.06 -17.39 -20.46
N ALA A 152 -4.71 -18.56 -21.01
CA ALA A 152 -3.86 -18.65 -22.20
C ALA A 152 -4.46 -17.91 -23.41
N LEU A 153 -5.77 -18.07 -23.66
CA LEU A 153 -6.46 -17.35 -24.73
C LEU A 153 -6.54 -15.85 -24.47
N THR A 154 -6.76 -15.45 -23.21
CA THR A 154 -6.80 -14.04 -22.80
C THR A 154 -5.43 -13.39 -22.98
N THR A 155 -4.36 -14.03 -22.49
CA THR A 155 -2.98 -13.55 -22.64
C THR A 155 -2.58 -13.42 -24.12
N GLY A 156 -2.89 -14.45 -24.93
CA GLY A 156 -2.59 -14.41 -26.37
C GLY A 156 -3.33 -13.28 -27.09
N ARG A 157 -4.58 -12.99 -26.71
CA ARG A 157 -5.33 -11.85 -27.26
C ARG A 157 -4.71 -10.52 -26.82
N GLY A 158 -4.40 -10.35 -25.54
CA GLY A 158 -3.77 -9.14 -25.02
C GLY A 158 -2.43 -8.86 -25.67
N GLN A 159 -1.59 -9.88 -25.80
CA GLN A 159 -0.29 -9.77 -26.47
C GLN A 159 -0.42 -9.42 -27.96
N HIS A 160 -1.37 -10.04 -28.66
CA HIS A 160 -1.65 -9.70 -30.08
C HIS A 160 -2.02 -8.22 -30.24
N VAL A 161 -2.87 -7.72 -29.34
CA VAL A 161 -3.28 -6.29 -29.34
C VAL A 161 -2.11 -5.38 -28.98
N ASP A 162 -1.24 -5.78 -28.06
CA ASP A 162 -0.02 -5.03 -27.71
C ASP A 162 0.93 -4.92 -28.91
N LEU A 163 1.20 -6.01 -29.59
CA LEU A 163 2.05 -6.06 -30.80
C LEU A 163 1.50 -5.29 -32.01
N MET A 164 0.17 -5.13 -32.10
CA MET A 164 -0.44 -4.26 -33.11
C MET A 164 -0.23 -2.75 -32.82
N GLY A 165 0.24 -2.41 -31.70
CA GLY A 165 0.43 -1.23 -30.88
C GLY A 165 0.44 0.16 -31.50
N GLU A 166 1.02 0.37 -32.68
CA GLU A 166 1.29 1.71 -33.18
C GLU A 166 0.25 2.29 -34.14
N LYS A 167 -0.77 1.54 -34.51
CA LYS A 167 -1.67 1.95 -35.61
C LYS A 167 -2.94 2.70 -35.20
N GLY A 168 -3.06 3.11 -33.94
CA GLY A 168 -4.22 3.89 -33.48
C GLY A 168 -4.00 4.55 -32.12
N ALA A 169 -4.50 5.78 -31.95
CA ALA A 169 -4.58 6.41 -30.64
C ALA A 169 -5.46 5.55 -29.73
N ARG A 170 -4.88 5.02 -28.63
CA ARG A 170 -5.61 4.26 -27.61
C ARG A 170 -5.92 5.15 -26.43
N THR A 171 -7.13 5.02 -25.93
CA THR A 171 -7.52 5.64 -24.66
C THR A 171 -6.83 4.94 -23.49
N PRO A 172 -6.67 5.59 -22.33
CA PRO A 172 -6.17 4.95 -21.12
C PRO A 172 -6.93 3.66 -20.76
N THR A 173 -8.25 3.66 -20.95
CA THR A 173 -9.10 2.49 -20.69
C THR A 173 -8.76 1.31 -21.61
N GLU A 174 -8.53 1.55 -22.90
CA GLU A 174 -8.13 0.51 -23.85
C GLU A 174 -6.73 -0.04 -23.55
N VAL A 175 -5.78 0.82 -23.14
CA VAL A 175 -4.44 0.39 -22.72
C VAL A 175 -4.54 -0.50 -21.48
N LEU A 176 -5.29 -0.09 -20.45
CA LEU A 176 -5.49 -0.91 -19.25
C LEU A 176 -6.17 -2.26 -19.56
N ALA A 177 -7.15 -2.26 -20.44
CA ALA A 177 -7.82 -3.51 -20.85
C ALA A 177 -6.83 -4.46 -21.54
N MET A 178 -6.04 -3.97 -22.47
CA MET A 178 -5.00 -4.73 -23.17
C MET A 178 -3.94 -5.26 -22.20
N GLN A 179 -3.41 -4.39 -21.30
CA GLN A 179 -2.43 -4.78 -20.30
C GLN A 179 -2.95 -5.85 -19.35
N ARG A 180 -4.20 -5.71 -18.86
CA ARG A 180 -4.85 -6.72 -18.02
C ARG A 180 -4.97 -8.08 -18.72
N GLU A 181 -5.25 -8.08 -20.01
CA GLU A 181 -5.29 -9.31 -20.79
C GLU A 181 -3.89 -9.90 -21.01
N LYS A 182 -2.91 -9.08 -21.40
CA LYS A 182 -1.52 -9.50 -21.61
C LYS A 182 -0.93 -10.13 -20.33
N THR A 183 -1.22 -9.57 -19.18
CA THR A 183 -0.67 -10.01 -17.88
C THR A 183 -1.61 -10.88 -17.06
N ALA A 184 -2.59 -11.57 -17.70
CA ALA A 184 -3.54 -12.45 -17.03
C ALA A 184 -2.90 -13.63 -16.27
N SER A 185 -1.61 -13.88 -16.45
CA SER A 185 -0.82 -14.86 -15.70
C SER A 185 -0.81 -14.63 -14.18
N VAL A 186 -0.92 -13.37 -13.71
CA VAL A 186 -1.03 -13.08 -12.27
C VAL A 186 -2.37 -13.56 -11.72
N SER A 187 -3.45 -13.37 -12.47
CA SER A 187 -4.78 -13.91 -12.14
C SER A 187 -4.77 -15.44 -12.15
N LEU A 188 -4.04 -16.09 -13.08
CA LEU A 188 -3.83 -17.54 -13.09
C LEU A 188 -3.22 -18.03 -11.78
N ILE A 189 -2.17 -17.39 -11.30
CA ILE A 189 -1.49 -17.74 -10.05
C ILE A 189 -2.47 -17.68 -8.88
N CYS A 190 -3.24 -16.58 -8.77
CA CYS A 190 -4.22 -16.39 -7.69
C CYS A 190 -5.33 -17.44 -7.74
N GLU A 191 -5.91 -17.70 -8.92
CA GLU A 191 -6.97 -18.70 -9.08
C GLU A 191 -6.49 -20.13 -8.85
N CYS A 192 -5.30 -20.47 -9.31
CA CYS A 192 -4.69 -21.77 -9.06
C CYS A 192 -4.45 -22.01 -7.57
N ALA A 193 -3.93 -21.01 -6.86
CA ALA A 193 -3.73 -21.10 -5.41
C ALA A 193 -5.06 -21.24 -4.66
N ALA A 194 -6.08 -20.47 -5.06
CA ALA A 194 -7.43 -20.55 -4.49
C ALA A 194 -8.08 -21.91 -4.74
N LEU A 195 -8.01 -22.44 -5.97
CA LEU A 195 -8.54 -23.74 -6.32
C LEU A 195 -7.82 -24.87 -5.55
N TYR A 196 -6.48 -24.81 -5.45
CA TYR A 196 -5.70 -25.74 -4.63
C TYR A 196 -6.16 -25.68 -3.16
N SER A 197 -6.42 -24.50 -2.65
CA SER A 197 -6.86 -24.29 -1.26
C SER A 197 -8.25 -24.85 -0.96
N GLY A 198 -9.06 -25.11 -1.98
CA GLY A 198 -10.41 -25.66 -1.82
C GLY A 198 -11.45 -24.64 -1.38
N VAL A 199 -11.21 -23.36 -1.64
CA VAL A 199 -12.17 -22.27 -1.36
C VAL A 199 -13.42 -22.38 -2.25
N SER A 200 -14.48 -21.68 -1.88
CA SER A 200 -15.72 -21.59 -2.65
C SER A 200 -15.52 -20.92 -4.03
N ASP A 201 -16.47 -21.11 -4.93
CA ASP A 201 -16.45 -20.45 -6.24
C ASP A 201 -16.50 -18.92 -6.11
N THR A 202 -17.21 -18.40 -5.12
CA THR A 202 -17.27 -16.95 -4.81
C THR A 202 -15.93 -16.42 -4.34
N GLU A 203 -15.28 -17.09 -3.39
CA GLU A 203 -13.95 -16.69 -2.91
C GLU A 203 -12.90 -16.80 -4.03
N ARG A 204 -12.98 -17.84 -4.88
CA ARG A 204 -12.09 -17.97 -6.03
C ARG A 204 -12.24 -16.80 -7.01
N GLU A 205 -13.46 -16.30 -7.22
CA GLU A 205 -13.70 -15.11 -8.02
C GLU A 205 -13.07 -13.85 -7.43
N HIS A 206 -13.12 -13.67 -6.10
CA HIS A 206 -12.42 -12.58 -5.42
C HIS A 206 -10.90 -12.70 -5.59
N TYR A 207 -10.32 -13.90 -5.52
CA TYR A 207 -8.89 -14.09 -5.81
C TYR A 207 -8.54 -13.82 -7.27
N ARG A 208 -9.43 -14.13 -8.21
CA ARG A 208 -9.25 -13.77 -9.62
C ARG A 208 -9.21 -12.25 -9.82
N LEU A 209 -10.17 -11.52 -9.24
CA LEU A 209 -10.23 -10.05 -9.28
C LEU A 209 -9.03 -9.40 -8.60
N LEU A 210 -8.60 -9.96 -7.47
CA LEU A 210 -7.36 -9.55 -6.78
C LEU A 210 -6.15 -9.67 -7.73
N GLY A 211 -6.00 -10.81 -8.41
CA GLY A 211 -4.92 -11.03 -9.39
C GLY A 211 -4.97 -10.07 -10.56
N GLU A 212 -6.16 -9.74 -11.09
CA GLU A 212 -6.32 -8.76 -12.16
C GLU A 212 -5.93 -7.34 -11.73
N ASN A 213 -6.31 -6.92 -10.52
CA ASN A 213 -5.95 -5.61 -10.00
C ASN A 213 -4.45 -5.52 -9.68
N LEU A 214 -3.87 -6.58 -9.12
CA LEU A 214 -2.43 -6.67 -8.86
C LEU A 214 -1.64 -6.59 -10.17
N SER A 215 -2.05 -7.32 -11.19
CA SER A 215 -1.47 -7.29 -12.53
C SER A 215 -1.50 -5.88 -13.13
N SER A 216 -2.67 -5.23 -13.09
CA SER A 216 -2.83 -3.86 -13.59
C SER A 216 -1.94 -2.86 -12.84
N LEU A 217 -1.84 -3.00 -11.51
CA LEU A 217 -0.98 -2.16 -10.69
C LEU A 217 0.50 -2.31 -11.06
N VAL A 218 0.97 -3.56 -11.17
CA VAL A 218 2.38 -3.86 -11.50
C VAL A 218 2.71 -3.34 -12.89
N GLN A 219 1.84 -3.54 -13.88
CA GLN A 219 2.07 -3.09 -15.25
C GLN A 219 2.13 -1.57 -15.36
N VAL A 220 1.18 -0.85 -14.73
CA VAL A 220 1.23 0.63 -14.71
C VAL A 220 2.49 1.13 -13.99
N LEU A 221 2.91 0.43 -12.93
CA LEU A 221 4.15 0.74 -12.21
C LEU A 221 5.38 0.56 -13.10
N ASP A 222 5.44 -0.50 -13.90
CA ASP A 222 6.56 -0.75 -14.81
C ASP A 222 6.58 0.29 -15.95
N ASP A 223 5.44 0.68 -16.49
CA ASP A 223 5.32 1.77 -17.46
C ASP A 223 5.84 3.11 -16.88
N VAL A 224 5.50 3.41 -15.62
CA VAL A 224 6.02 4.61 -14.93
C VAL A 224 7.53 4.52 -14.74
N ARG A 225 8.03 3.35 -14.32
CA ARG A 225 9.48 3.12 -14.14
C ARG A 225 10.24 3.19 -15.46
N ASP A 226 9.66 2.77 -16.57
CA ASP A 226 10.29 2.93 -17.89
C ASP A 226 10.54 4.40 -18.19
N VAL A 227 9.55 5.27 -18.01
CA VAL A 227 9.68 6.71 -18.28
C VAL A 227 10.57 7.42 -17.26
N TYR A 228 10.42 7.12 -15.94
CA TYR A 228 11.04 7.92 -14.86
C TYR A 228 12.22 7.26 -14.16
N GLY A 229 12.33 5.93 -14.21
CA GLY A 229 13.32 5.18 -13.43
C GLY A 229 14.64 4.90 -14.13
N LYS A 230 14.73 5.12 -15.45
CA LYS A 230 15.90 4.75 -16.28
C LYS A 230 16.50 5.97 -16.96
N ARG A 231 17.73 5.83 -17.45
CA ARG A 231 18.38 6.88 -18.29
C ARG A 231 17.84 6.93 -19.72
N ARG A 232 17.23 5.86 -20.19
CA ARG A 232 16.54 5.71 -21.47
C ARG A 232 15.17 5.11 -21.20
N SER A 233 14.23 5.37 -22.09
CA SER A 233 12.89 4.78 -22.08
C SER A 233 12.71 3.98 -23.38
N PRO A 234 12.97 2.67 -23.37
CA PRO A 234 12.80 1.82 -24.54
C PRO A 234 11.39 1.90 -25.14
N ASP A 235 10.36 1.95 -24.30
CA ASP A 235 8.97 2.04 -24.77
C ASP A 235 8.69 3.34 -25.52
N LEU A 236 9.19 4.47 -25.02
CA LEU A 236 9.05 5.75 -25.75
C LEU A 236 9.87 5.78 -27.04
N GLU A 237 11.07 5.18 -27.03
CA GLU A 237 11.96 5.12 -28.20
C GLU A 237 11.41 4.24 -29.31
N THR A 238 10.74 3.13 -28.96
CA THR A 238 10.08 2.24 -29.93
C THR A 238 8.70 2.71 -30.35
N GLY A 239 8.17 3.76 -29.69
CA GLY A 239 6.85 4.28 -30.00
C GLY A 239 5.70 3.56 -29.30
N LYS A 240 5.98 2.63 -28.37
CA LYS A 240 4.97 1.89 -27.63
C LYS A 240 4.06 2.81 -26.83
N VAL A 241 2.75 2.55 -26.86
CA VAL A 241 1.78 3.37 -26.12
C VAL A 241 1.62 2.77 -24.71
N THR A 242 2.39 3.34 -23.77
CA THR A 242 2.28 3.02 -22.35
C THR A 242 1.08 3.72 -21.69
N TYR A 243 0.67 3.26 -20.52
CA TYR A 243 -0.44 3.89 -19.79
C TYR A 243 -0.23 5.38 -19.50
N PRO A 244 0.95 5.82 -19.00
CA PRO A 244 1.22 7.27 -18.84
C PRO A 244 1.10 8.04 -20.15
N LEU A 245 1.56 7.49 -21.26
CA LEU A 245 1.46 8.15 -22.55
C LEU A 245 0.01 8.27 -23.03
N ALA A 246 -0.81 7.22 -22.87
CA ALA A 246 -2.23 7.29 -23.20
C ALA A 246 -2.96 8.34 -22.34
N CYS A 247 -2.66 8.40 -21.04
CA CYS A 247 -3.22 9.42 -20.14
C CYS A 247 -2.80 10.85 -20.56
N PHE A 248 -1.58 11.03 -21.04
CA PHE A 248 -1.12 12.31 -21.58
C PHE A 248 -1.89 12.68 -22.84
N LEU A 249 -1.98 11.77 -23.81
CA LEU A 249 -2.64 12.02 -25.11
C LEU A 249 -4.12 12.37 -24.97
N GLU A 250 -4.81 11.77 -23.97
CA GLU A 250 -6.21 12.10 -23.68
C GLU A 250 -6.39 13.51 -23.09
N ARG A 251 -5.42 14.02 -22.35
CA ARG A 251 -5.55 15.25 -21.55
C ARG A 251 -4.83 16.45 -22.11
N ALA A 252 -3.77 16.22 -22.89
CA ALA A 252 -2.92 17.27 -23.43
C ALA A 252 -3.61 18.03 -24.57
N SER A 253 -3.37 19.31 -24.62
CA SER A 253 -3.76 20.16 -25.75
C SER A 253 -3.05 19.73 -27.05
N PRO A 254 -3.57 20.08 -28.23
CA PRO A 254 -2.90 19.79 -29.51
C PRO A 254 -1.47 20.33 -29.57
N VAL A 255 -1.17 21.46 -28.91
CA VAL A 255 0.17 22.04 -28.84
C VAL A 255 1.11 21.14 -28.03
N GLU A 256 0.68 20.67 -26.87
CA GLU A 256 1.48 19.78 -26.03
C GLU A 256 1.69 18.40 -26.69
N GLN A 257 0.68 17.90 -27.41
CA GLN A 257 0.82 16.66 -28.19
C GLN A 257 1.85 16.82 -29.30
N GLN A 258 1.84 17.95 -30.03
CA GLN A 258 2.82 18.26 -31.06
C GLN A 258 4.23 18.39 -30.44
N GLN A 259 4.34 19.06 -29.31
CA GLN A 259 5.60 19.16 -28.56
C GLN A 259 6.17 17.78 -28.19
N LEU A 260 5.32 16.85 -27.72
CA LEU A 260 5.76 15.48 -27.42
C LEU A 260 6.30 14.78 -28.66
N VAL A 261 5.65 14.94 -29.83
CA VAL A 261 6.12 14.35 -31.11
C VAL A 261 7.53 14.87 -31.47
N GLU A 262 7.76 16.16 -31.33
CA GLU A 262 9.06 16.79 -31.63
C GLU A 262 10.14 16.32 -30.63
N LEU A 263 9.81 16.20 -29.35
CA LEU A 263 10.72 15.70 -28.33
C LEU A 263 11.09 14.23 -28.56
N LYS A 264 10.12 13.38 -28.93
CA LYS A 264 10.37 11.96 -29.23
C LYS A 264 11.35 11.74 -30.37
N GLN A 265 11.41 12.63 -31.37
CA GLN A 265 12.36 12.54 -32.47
C GLN A 265 13.84 12.73 -32.06
N ARG A 266 14.07 13.28 -30.88
CA ARG A 266 15.40 13.58 -30.34
C ARG A 266 15.72 12.76 -29.08
N LEU A 267 15.01 11.63 -28.87
CA LEU A 267 15.36 10.69 -27.80
C LEU A 267 16.73 10.05 -28.09
N PRO A 268 17.53 9.73 -27.07
CA PRO A 268 17.23 9.85 -25.63
C PRO A 268 17.53 11.23 -25.01
N GLU A 269 18.09 12.21 -25.75
CA GLU A 269 18.59 13.49 -25.21
C GLU A 269 17.47 14.30 -24.55
N THR A 270 16.25 14.22 -25.08
CA THR A 270 15.07 15.00 -24.65
C THR A 270 14.21 14.29 -23.61
N LEU A 271 14.62 13.15 -23.09
CA LEU A 271 13.83 12.40 -22.11
C LEU A 271 13.49 13.23 -20.85
N GLY A 272 14.41 14.11 -20.43
CA GLY A 272 14.17 15.04 -19.33
C GLY A 272 13.04 16.04 -19.60
N GLU A 273 12.97 16.56 -20.84
CA GLU A 273 11.92 17.49 -21.29
C GLU A 273 10.56 16.78 -21.40
N ILE A 274 10.54 15.53 -21.88
CA ILE A 274 9.32 14.69 -21.91
C ILE A 274 8.79 14.47 -20.50
N ARG A 275 9.64 14.10 -19.54
CA ARG A 275 9.25 13.95 -18.12
C ARG A 275 8.64 15.20 -17.54
N GLN A 276 9.22 16.36 -17.84
CA GLN A 276 8.71 17.65 -17.40
C GLN A 276 7.36 17.97 -18.04
N LEU A 277 7.18 17.70 -19.32
CA LEU A 277 5.90 17.87 -20.03
C LEU A 277 4.80 16.99 -19.40
N LEU A 278 5.05 15.71 -19.19
CA LEU A 278 4.13 14.80 -18.52
C LEU A 278 3.79 15.23 -17.08
N TYR A 279 4.73 15.84 -16.38
CA TYR A 279 4.49 16.38 -15.03
C TYR A 279 3.60 17.63 -15.08
N GLN A 280 3.90 18.58 -15.96
CA GLN A 280 3.19 19.86 -16.10
C GLN A 280 1.72 19.69 -16.52
N THR A 281 1.44 18.72 -17.40
CA THR A 281 0.07 18.37 -17.82
C THR A 281 -0.74 17.64 -16.75
N GLY A 282 -0.13 17.33 -15.60
CA GLY A 282 -0.79 16.58 -14.51
C GLY A 282 -0.97 15.09 -14.79
N THR A 283 -0.35 14.56 -15.84
CA THR A 283 -0.41 13.14 -16.21
C THR A 283 0.00 12.23 -15.07
N LEU A 284 1.12 12.53 -14.39
CA LEU A 284 1.57 11.74 -13.25
C LEU A 284 0.57 11.68 -12.09
N ARG A 285 -0.10 12.80 -11.80
CA ARG A 285 -1.13 12.83 -10.77
C ARG A 285 -2.30 11.91 -11.13
N HIS A 286 -2.67 11.87 -12.40
CA HIS A 286 -3.73 11.00 -12.90
C HIS A 286 -3.32 9.52 -12.80
N VAL A 287 -2.12 9.18 -13.26
CA VAL A 287 -1.57 7.82 -13.17
C VAL A 287 -1.46 7.35 -11.71
N ALA A 288 -0.96 8.19 -10.81
CA ALA A 288 -0.92 7.90 -9.37
C ALA A 288 -2.33 7.64 -8.79
N GLY A 289 -3.34 8.41 -9.23
CA GLY A 289 -4.73 8.18 -8.86
C GLY A 289 -5.26 6.83 -9.32
N SER A 290 -4.89 6.38 -10.52
CA SER A 290 -5.27 5.06 -11.05
C SER A 290 -4.59 3.93 -10.28
N MET A 291 -3.30 4.06 -9.98
CA MET A 291 -2.55 3.10 -9.15
C MET A 291 -3.17 2.97 -7.77
N ASP A 292 -3.57 4.09 -7.14
CA ASP A 292 -4.29 4.08 -5.87
C ASP A 292 -5.66 3.42 -5.98
N GLY A 293 -6.34 3.56 -7.13
CA GLY A 293 -7.58 2.84 -7.45
C GLY A 293 -7.40 1.32 -7.44
N PHE A 294 -6.35 0.79 -8.09
CA PHE A 294 -6.03 -0.64 -8.08
C PHE A 294 -5.65 -1.12 -6.69
N ARG A 295 -4.84 -0.36 -5.96
CA ARG A 295 -4.48 -0.66 -4.59
C ARG A 295 -5.73 -0.81 -3.71
N ARG A 296 -6.65 0.15 -3.77
CA ARG A 296 -7.93 0.09 -3.04
C ARG A 296 -8.79 -1.11 -3.44
N ALA A 297 -8.83 -1.44 -4.73
CA ALA A 297 -9.55 -2.62 -5.20
C ALA A 297 -8.95 -3.92 -4.63
N ILE A 298 -7.62 -4.04 -4.59
CA ILE A 298 -6.93 -5.18 -3.96
C ILE A 298 -7.30 -5.27 -2.47
N HIS A 299 -7.24 -4.16 -1.74
CA HIS A 299 -7.65 -4.11 -0.34
C HIS A 299 -9.12 -4.52 -0.15
N HIS A 300 -10.00 -4.09 -1.06
CA HIS A 300 -11.42 -4.45 -1.04
C HIS A 300 -11.63 -5.97 -1.22
N GLU A 301 -10.98 -6.57 -2.24
CA GLU A 301 -11.10 -8.01 -2.46
C GLU A 301 -10.61 -8.83 -1.26
N LEU A 302 -9.48 -8.44 -0.67
CA LEU A 302 -8.95 -9.09 0.53
C LEU A 302 -9.87 -8.93 1.75
N ALA A 303 -10.54 -7.78 1.89
CA ALA A 303 -11.53 -7.57 2.94
C ALA A 303 -12.77 -8.46 2.78
N LEU A 304 -13.23 -8.67 1.53
CA LEU A 304 -14.35 -9.59 1.23
C LEU A 304 -14.00 -11.05 1.53
N LEU A 305 -12.74 -11.43 1.37
CA LEU A 305 -12.23 -12.75 1.74
C LEU A 305 -12.12 -12.98 3.26
N GLY A 306 -12.32 -11.93 4.07
CA GLY A 306 -12.38 -12.04 5.53
C GLY A 306 -11.03 -12.15 6.23
N GLU A 307 -9.92 -12.13 5.52
CA GLU A 307 -8.57 -12.26 6.06
C GLU A 307 -7.86 -10.93 6.25
N THR A 308 -8.08 -10.29 7.37
CA THR A 308 -7.38 -9.03 7.71
C THR A 308 -6.20 -9.21 8.67
N GLY A 309 -6.07 -10.37 9.31
CA GLY A 309 -5.09 -10.58 10.38
C GLY A 309 -3.97 -11.59 10.10
N GLY A 310 -4.04 -12.35 9.00
CA GLY A 310 -3.18 -13.49 8.72
C GLY A 310 -2.14 -13.29 7.64
N THR A 311 -1.89 -14.34 6.91
CA THR A 311 -0.88 -14.46 5.85
C THR A 311 -1.12 -13.46 4.70
N LEU A 312 -2.39 -13.17 4.35
CA LEU A 312 -2.74 -12.21 3.29
C LEU A 312 -2.41 -10.75 3.64
N ARG A 313 -2.27 -10.41 4.91
CA ARG A 313 -1.79 -9.08 5.31
C ARG A 313 -0.39 -8.78 4.75
N LEU A 314 0.45 -9.80 4.57
CA LEU A 314 1.76 -9.62 3.94
C LEU A 314 1.62 -9.20 2.47
N LEU A 315 0.58 -9.65 1.78
CA LEU A 315 0.31 -9.22 0.40
C LEU A 315 -0.04 -7.72 0.35
N LEU A 316 -0.80 -7.20 1.32
CA LEU A 316 -1.07 -5.76 1.43
C LEU A 316 0.23 -4.97 1.61
N LEU A 317 1.14 -5.43 2.48
CA LEU A 317 2.44 -4.78 2.66
C LEU A 317 3.28 -4.77 1.38
N VAL A 318 3.23 -5.87 0.60
CA VAL A 318 3.91 -5.93 -0.71
C VAL A 318 3.31 -4.92 -1.68
N VAL A 319 1.98 -4.85 -1.75
CA VAL A 319 1.26 -3.89 -2.61
C VAL A 319 1.59 -2.46 -2.22
N ASP A 320 1.56 -2.13 -0.94
CA ASP A 320 1.88 -0.80 -0.44
C ASP A 320 3.34 -0.43 -0.74
N GLN A 321 4.30 -1.32 -0.49
CA GLN A 321 5.72 -1.10 -0.83
C GLN A 321 5.97 -0.92 -2.34
N LEU A 322 5.25 -1.65 -3.20
CA LEU A 322 5.35 -1.47 -4.65
C LEU A 322 4.97 -0.05 -5.05
N VAL A 323 3.91 0.49 -4.46
CA VAL A 323 3.38 1.82 -4.77
C VAL A 323 4.24 2.93 -4.17
N GLU A 324 4.72 2.77 -2.94
CA GLU A 324 5.62 3.72 -2.26
C GLU A 324 6.91 3.99 -3.04
N SER A 325 7.34 3.06 -3.86
CA SER A 325 8.53 3.25 -4.70
C SER A 325 8.35 4.31 -5.79
N VAL A 326 7.13 4.76 -6.06
CA VAL A 326 6.80 5.73 -7.13
C VAL A 326 6.14 6.97 -6.59
N TYR A 327 5.29 6.84 -5.60
CA TYR A 327 4.64 7.97 -4.92
C TYR A 327 4.27 7.54 -3.49
N THR A 328 4.14 8.52 -2.60
CA THR A 328 3.57 8.25 -1.27
C THR A 328 2.07 8.05 -1.43
N PRO A 329 1.55 6.82 -1.28
CA PRO A 329 0.13 6.56 -1.44
C PRO A 329 -0.64 7.32 -0.37
N LYS A 330 -1.81 7.86 -0.75
CA LYS A 330 -2.77 8.27 0.29
C LYS A 330 -3.10 7.03 1.11
N PRO A 331 -3.12 7.12 2.44
CA PRO A 331 -3.55 6.02 3.26
C PRO A 331 -4.88 5.51 2.72
N VAL A 332 -4.99 4.23 2.43
CA VAL A 332 -6.30 3.63 2.17
C VAL A 332 -7.05 3.79 3.47
N ALA A 333 -8.17 4.49 3.44
CA ALA A 333 -9.16 4.36 4.49
C ALA A 333 -9.58 2.89 4.45
N GLU A 334 -8.97 2.12 5.33
CA GLU A 334 -9.03 0.67 5.23
C GLU A 334 -10.45 0.19 5.45
N THR A 335 -11.06 -0.28 4.37
CA THR A 335 -12.20 -1.20 4.48
C THR A 335 -11.84 -2.44 5.33
N ALA A 336 -10.57 -2.77 5.46
CA ALA A 336 -10.03 -3.72 6.43
C ALA A 336 -10.37 -3.33 7.90
N PHE A 337 -10.50 -2.04 8.22
CA PHE A 337 -10.94 -1.59 9.53
C PHE A 337 -12.42 -1.86 9.84
N LEU A 338 -13.25 -1.96 8.83
CA LEU A 338 -14.66 -2.35 9.02
C LEU A 338 -14.82 -3.79 9.49
N ARG A 339 -13.76 -4.60 9.33
CA ARG A 339 -13.66 -5.97 9.83
C ARG A 339 -12.41 -6.20 10.68
N ALA A 340 -11.63 -5.16 11.04
CA ALA A 340 -10.72 -5.29 12.17
C ALA A 340 -11.57 -5.83 13.32
N PRO A 341 -11.17 -6.92 13.98
CA PRO A 341 -11.99 -7.46 15.02
C PRO A 341 -12.25 -6.31 15.99
N ARG A 342 -13.52 -5.96 16.13
CA ARG A 342 -13.99 -5.08 17.20
C ARG A 342 -13.32 -5.51 18.51
N ASP A 343 -13.08 -6.81 18.66
CA ASP A 343 -12.39 -7.51 19.74
C ASP A 343 -10.96 -7.02 20.08
N GLY A 344 -10.35 -6.16 19.27
CA GLY A 344 -8.99 -5.65 19.49
C GLY A 344 -8.91 -4.18 19.94
N TRP A 345 -10.01 -3.43 19.91
CA TRP A 345 -9.96 -1.99 20.21
C TRP A 345 -9.47 -1.68 21.62
N HIS A 346 -10.07 -2.32 22.62
CA HIS A 346 -9.64 -2.15 24.00
C HIS A 346 -8.18 -2.56 24.23
N ALA A 347 -7.75 -3.68 23.66
CA ALA A 347 -6.36 -4.14 23.75
C ALA A 347 -5.40 -3.14 23.07
N ARG A 348 -5.80 -2.55 21.96
CA ARG A 348 -5.01 -1.51 21.28
C ARG A 348 -4.88 -0.25 22.12
N VAL A 349 -5.96 0.26 22.70
CA VAL A 349 -5.92 1.44 23.58
C VAL A 349 -5.03 1.19 24.78
N GLN A 350 -5.12 0.02 25.42
CA GLN A 350 -4.25 -0.39 26.51
C GLN A 350 -2.78 -0.48 26.07
N GLY A 351 -2.51 -1.05 24.89
CA GLY A 351 -1.17 -1.13 24.31
C GLY A 351 -0.56 0.25 24.06
N LEU A 352 -1.29 1.15 23.42
CA LEU A 352 -0.85 2.53 23.17
C LEU A 352 -0.50 3.29 24.46
N ALA A 353 -1.30 3.11 25.51
CA ALA A 353 -0.99 3.73 26.81
C ALA A 353 0.25 3.11 27.47
N ALA A 354 0.43 1.81 27.38
CA ALA A 354 1.63 1.13 27.90
C ALA A 354 2.89 1.62 27.17
N ASP A 355 2.84 1.72 25.84
CA ASP A 355 3.93 2.22 25.01
C ASP A 355 4.26 3.68 25.34
N PHE A 356 3.24 4.51 25.59
CA PHE A 356 3.44 5.90 25.99
C PHE A 356 4.27 6.01 27.28
N PHE A 357 3.90 5.28 28.33
CA PHE A 357 4.62 5.32 29.60
C PHE A 357 6.00 4.64 29.51
N GLU A 358 6.16 3.62 28.69
CA GLU A 358 7.46 3.01 28.40
C GLU A 358 8.40 4.00 27.72
N ASN A 359 7.90 4.69 26.69
CA ASN A 359 8.66 5.69 25.94
C ASN A 359 9.08 6.90 26.80
N LEU A 360 8.29 7.25 27.82
CA LEU A 360 8.55 8.36 28.74
C LEU A 360 9.09 7.92 30.11
N ARG A 361 9.47 6.65 30.26
CA ARG A 361 9.96 6.10 31.55
C ARG A 361 11.13 6.88 32.13
N HIS A 362 12.01 7.40 31.28
CA HIS A 362 13.18 8.20 31.68
C HIS A 362 12.82 9.54 32.35
N LEU A 363 11.59 10.02 32.22
CA LEU A 363 11.08 11.23 32.84
C LEU A 363 10.48 11.01 34.25
N GLY A 364 10.49 9.77 34.76
CA GLY A 364 9.81 9.43 36.00
C GLY A 364 8.29 9.48 35.86
N ALA A 365 7.75 8.98 34.73
CA ALA A 365 6.33 8.97 34.43
C ALA A 365 5.49 8.34 35.56
N PRO A 366 4.30 8.89 35.87
CA PRO A 366 3.38 8.33 36.85
C PRO A 366 2.86 6.95 36.40
N ALA A 367 2.15 6.25 37.27
CA ALA A 367 1.47 5.03 36.91
C ALA A 367 0.41 5.29 35.83
N THR A 368 0.24 4.32 34.92
CA THR A 368 -0.81 4.38 33.89
C THR A 368 -2.18 4.56 34.55
N PRO A 369 -2.97 5.58 34.18
CA PRO A 369 -4.30 5.77 34.74
C PRO A 369 -5.24 4.65 34.28
N PRO A 370 -6.31 4.37 35.02
CA PRO A 370 -7.38 3.52 34.51
C PRO A 370 -7.95 4.05 33.21
N LEU A 371 -8.04 3.19 32.20
CA LEU A 371 -8.66 3.49 30.91
C LEU A 371 -10.06 2.87 30.89
N VAL A 372 -11.10 3.69 30.77
CA VAL A 372 -12.49 3.28 30.88
C VAL A 372 -13.22 3.52 29.55
N PRO A 373 -13.74 2.46 28.88
CA PRO A 373 -14.56 2.64 27.71
C PRO A 373 -15.88 3.30 28.08
N TRP A 374 -16.39 4.19 27.22
CA TRP A 374 -17.69 4.81 27.40
C TRP A 374 -18.45 5.02 26.08
N HIS A 375 -19.75 5.22 26.18
CA HIS A 375 -20.65 5.36 25.02
C HIS A 375 -20.69 6.76 24.41
N GLN A 376 -19.67 7.59 24.68
CA GLN A 376 -19.52 8.91 24.06
C GLN A 376 -18.36 8.85 23.04
N PRO A 377 -18.44 9.59 21.94
CA PRO A 377 -17.42 9.55 20.89
C PRO A 377 -16.17 10.36 21.22
N GLN A 378 -16.03 10.86 22.43
CA GLN A 378 -14.97 11.76 22.87
C GLN A 378 -13.98 11.02 23.78
N TRP A 379 -12.73 11.45 23.76
CA TRP A 379 -11.72 11.10 24.74
C TRP A 379 -11.74 12.15 25.83
N MET A 380 -11.46 11.80 27.06
CA MET A 380 -11.49 12.75 28.18
C MET A 380 -10.68 12.25 29.37
N TYR A 381 -9.75 13.06 29.86
CA TYR A 381 -9.16 12.87 31.18
C TYR A 381 -10.08 13.47 32.26
N ASP A 382 -10.61 12.63 33.15
CA ASP A 382 -11.36 13.07 34.34
C ASP A 382 -10.42 13.21 35.51
N LYS A 383 -9.98 14.46 35.80
CA LYS A 383 -9.10 14.79 36.90
C LYS A 383 -9.69 14.37 38.25
N SER A 384 -10.99 14.47 38.45
CA SER A 384 -11.64 14.18 39.74
C SER A 384 -11.57 12.70 40.11
N ARG A 385 -11.48 11.84 39.11
CA ARG A 385 -11.42 10.37 39.24
C ARG A 385 -10.03 9.82 38.91
N GLY A 386 -9.16 10.59 38.27
CA GLY A 386 -7.85 10.16 37.78
C GLY A 386 -7.96 9.07 36.70
N VAL A 387 -8.98 9.13 35.84
CA VAL A 387 -9.24 8.13 34.79
C VAL A 387 -9.31 8.79 33.41
N ILE A 388 -8.98 8.03 32.38
CA ILE A 388 -9.20 8.45 30.99
C ILE A 388 -10.38 7.65 30.41
N PHE A 389 -11.40 8.38 29.98
CA PHE A 389 -12.49 7.85 29.21
C PHE A 389 -12.13 7.82 27.72
N TYR A 390 -12.44 6.74 27.04
CA TYR A 390 -12.22 6.61 25.60
C TYR A 390 -13.45 6.00 24.90
N PRO A 391 -13.68 6.35 23.62
CA PRO A 391 -14.84 5.84 22.88
C PRO A 391 -14.85 4.32 22.85
N ASP A 392 -15.95 3.72 23.25
CA ASP A 392 -16.23 2.30 23.02
C ASP A 392 -16.73 2.13 21.58
N ILE A 393 -15.80 2.03 20.63
CA ILE A 393 -16.17 1.93 19.19
C ILE A 393 -17.07 0.72 18.92
N GLU A 394 -16.99 -0.31 19.75
CA GLU A 394 -17.81 -1.52 19.63
C GLU A 394 -19.24 -1.31 20.12
N GLY A 395 -19.41 -0.45 21.12
CA GLY A 395 -20.69 -0.14 21.77
C GLY A 395 -21.22 1.26 21.50
N LEU A 396 -20.64 2.05 20.57
CA LEU A 396 -21.15 3.38 20.23
C LEU A 396 -22.55 3.26 19.63
N PRO A 397 -23.54 4.01 20.16
CA PRO A 397 -24.86 4.10 19.55
C PRO A 397 -24.76 4.63 18.12
N GLU A 398 -25.49 4.02 17.19
CA GLU A 398 -25.47 4.45 15.77
C GLU A 398 -25.83 5.95 15.59
N GLU A 399 -26.65 6.50 16.49
CA GLU A 399 -27.01 7.92 16.50
C GLU A 399 -25.85 8.87 16.84
N THR A 400 -24.74 8.40 17.40
CA THR A 400 -23.57 9.26 17.71
C THR A 400 -22.66 9.46 16.51
N LEU A 401 -22.64 8.54 15.56
CA LEU A 401 -21.80 8.62 14.36
C LEU A 401 -22.18 9.79 13.44
N PRO A 402 -23.47 10.13 13.19
CA PRO A 402 -23.83 11.31 12.40
C PRO A 402 -23.32 12.64 12.98
N PHE A 403 -23.28 12.76 14.30
CA PHE A 403 -22.69 13.95 14.95
C PHE A 403 -21.19 14.04 14.69
N GLN A 404 -20.46 12.93 14.83
CA GLN A 404 -19.05 12.87 14.50
C GLN A 404 -18.80 13.08 13.01
N ALA A 405 -19.63 12.53 12.15
CA ALA A 405 -19.59 12.76 10.71
C ALA A 405 -19.70 14.25 10.38
N ALA A 406 -20.62 14.94 11.01
CA ALA A 406 -20.77 16.39 10.86
C ALA A 406 -19.53 17.15 11.38
N LEU A 407 -19.02 16.79 12.56
CA LEU A 407 -17.84 17.42 13.17
C LEU A 407 -16.60 17.23 12.30
N LEU A 408 -16.35 16.00 11.83
CA LEU A 408 -15.18 15.64 11.02
C LEU A 408 -15.36 15.98 9.54
N GLY A 409 -16.56 16.38 9.12
CA GLY A 409 -16.83 16.67 7.73
C GLY A 409 -16.82 15.47 6.80
N GLU A 410 -17.12 14.32 7.34
CA GLU A 410 -17.11 13.05 6.61
C GLU A 410 -18.55 12.50 6.55
N PRO A 411 -19.20 12.52 5.37
CA PRO A 411 -20.56 12.03 5.23
C PRO A 411 -20.67 10.50 5.32
N ASP A 412 -19.57 9.79 5.10
CA ASP A 412 -19.52 8.32 5.22
C ASP A 412 -19.23 7.93 6.67
N LEU A 413 -20.24 7.40 7.35
CA LEU A 413 -20.14 6.95 8.74
C LEU A 413 -19.07 5.90 8.97
N THR A 414 -18.78 5.14 7.94
CA THR A 414 -17.72 4.12 7.92
C THR A 414 -16.34 4.75 8.03
N GLN A 415 -16.14 5.86 7.33
CA GLN A 415 -14.90 6.63 7.38
C GLN A 415 -14.74 7.35 8.71
N VAL A 416 -15.83 7.72 9.39
CA VAL A 416 -15.78 8.32 10.72
C VAL A 416 -15.08 7.40 11.72
N ALA A 417 -15.47 6.13 11.77
CA ALA A 417 -14.83 5.14 12.65
C ALA A 417 -13.33 4.99 12.35
N VAL A 418 -12.97 4.98 11.07
CA VAL A 418 -11.57 4.94 10.61
C VAL A 418 -10.78 6.17 11.07
N LEU A 419 -11.36 7.36 10.95
CA LEU A 419 -10.72 8.60 11.40
C LEU A 419 -10.49 8.60 12.91
N ILE A 420 -11.50 8.17 13.69
CA ILE A 420 -11.37 8.03 15.16
C ILE A 420 -10.22 7.08 15.50
N PHE A 421 -10.16 5.93 14.85
CA PHE A 421 -9.14 4.92 15.09
C PHE A 421 -7.73 5.41 14.74
N ARG A 422 -7.56 6.10 13.60
CA ARG A 422 -6.27 6.66 13.16
C ARG A 422 -5.75 7.74 14.08
N GLN A 423 -6.65 8.55 14.62
CA GLN A 423 -6.30 9.62 15.54
C GLN A 423 -6.07 9.12 16.96
N ALA A 424 -6.45 7.90 17.29
CA ALA A 424 -6.34 7.33 18.62
C ALA A 424 -4.96 7.50 19.26
N PRO A 425 -3.81 7.24 18.58
CA PRO A 425 -2.51 7.42 19.19
C PRO A 425 -2.24 8.87 19.63
N ALA A 426 -2.59 9.85 18.79
CA ALA A 426 -2.37 11.26 19.09
C ALA A 426 -3.34 11.78 20.15
N VAL A 427 -4.62 11.40 20.06
CA VAL A 427 -5.66 11.85 21.01
C VAL A 427 -5.47 11.18 22.36
N LEU A 428 -5.11 9.90 22.41
CA LEU A 428 -4.77 9.23 23.67
C LEU A 428 -3.53 9.86 24.31
N ALA A 429 -2.48 10.16 23.53
CA ALA A 429 -1.30 10.86 24.05
C ALA A 429 -1.66 12.23 24.63
N HIS A 430 -2.60 12.97 24.04
CA HIS A 430 -3.11 14.22 24.56
C HIS A 430 -3.72 14.02 25.97
N GLU A 431 -4.63 13.07 26.15
CA GLU A 431 -5.25 12.78 27.44
C GLU A 431 -4.24 12.25 28.48
N LEU A 432 -3.26 11.46 28.03
CA LEU A 432 -2.18 10.96 28.88
C LEU A 432 -1.24 12.09 29.33
N PHE A 433 -1.02 13.14 28.53
CA PHE A 433 -0.26 14.31 28.95
C PHE A 433 -1.04 15.14 29.98
N HIS A 434 -2.36 15.26 29.91
CA HIS A 434 -3.15 15.84 30.98
C HIS A 434 -2.96 15.08 32.30
N HIS A 435 -3.07 13.75 32.25
CA HIS A 435 -2.80 12.91 33.42
C HIS A 435 -1.37 13.07 33.95
N TYR A 436 -0.37 13.06 33.07
CA TYR A 436 1.03 13.27 33.47
C TYR A 436 1.23 14.59 34.18
N ARG A 437 0.73 15.67 33.58
CA ARG A 437 0.86 17.05 34.14
C ARG A 437 0.13 17.22 35.46
N ASP A 438 -1.03 16.59 35.62
CA ASP A 438 -1.77 16.58 36.89
C ASP A 438 -0.97 15.84 37.98
N ALA A 439 -0.43 14.66 37.68
CA ALA A 439 0.33 13.84 38.58
C ALA A 439 1.63 14.52 39.08
N VAL A 440 2.25 15.39 38.27
CA VAL A 440 3.45 16.16 38.66
C VAL A 440 3.13 17.59 39.09
N GLY A 441 1.85 17.95 39.25
CA GLY A 441 1.41 19.24 39.75
C GLY A 441 1.60 20.43 38.78
N LEU A 442 1.66 20.16 37.49
CA LEU A 442 1.85 21.17 36.43
C LEU A 442 0.55 21.50 35.67
N LEU A 443 -0.58 20.89 36.03
CA LEU A 443 -1.84 21.15 35.37
C LEU A 443 -2.28 22.61 35.53
N SER A 444 -2.53 23.30 34.42
CA SER A 444 -2.93 24.69 34.44
C SER A 444 -4.39 24.87 34.91
N HIS A 445 -4.66 25.98 35.63
CA HIS A 445 -6.03 26.40 35.90
C HIS A 445 -6.69 27.10 34.70
N ASP A 446 -5.90 27.57 33.72
CA ASP A 446 -6.37 28.07 32.45
C ASP A 446 -6.52 26.89 31.48
N MET A 447 -7.77 26.52 31.22
CA MET A 447 -8.12 25.38 30.36
C MET A 447 -7.53 25.53 28.95
N TRP A 448 -7.50 26.74 28.38
CA TRP A 448 -6.93 26.97 27.05
C TRP A 448 -5.43 26.77 27.01
N HIS A 449 -4.74 27.24 28.01
CA HIS A 449 -3.31 27.02 28.13
C HIS A 449 -3.01 25.52 28.28
N GLU A 450 -3.80 24.84 29.11
CA GLU A 450 -3.62 23.40 29.33
C GLU A 450 -3.82 22.59 28.05
N GLU A 451 -4.91 22.86 27.29
CA GLU A 451 -5.19 22.23 26.01
C GLU A 451 -4.08 22.47 25.00
N LEU A 452 -3.56 23.70 24.92
CA LEU A 452 -2.45 24.04 24.02
C LEU A 452 -1.17 23.25 24.37
N VAL A 453 -0.86 23.13 25.64
CA VAL A 453 0.33 22.40 26.13
C VAL A 453 0.16 20.90 25.85
N ALA A 454 -0.98 20.32 26.19
CA ALA A 454 -1.26 18.90 25.96
C ALA A 454 -1.21 18.56 24.46
N ASN A 455 -1.79 19.39 23.61
CA ASN A 455 -1.73 19.25 22.15
C ASN A 455 -0.29 19.33 21.60
N THR A 456 0.51 20.29 22.08
CA THR A 456 1.90 20.44 21.66
C THR A 456 2.72 19.20 21.99
N LEU A 457 2.56 18.68 23.20
CA LEU A 457 3.24 17.46 23.64
C LEU A 457 2.76 16.22 22.88
N ALA A 458 1.46 16.10 22.65
CA ALA A 458 0.87 14.99 21.90
C ALA A 458 1.32 14.97 20.43
N ILE A 459 1.37 16.13 19.78
CA ILE A 459 1.84 16.25 18.40
C ILE A 459 3.34 15.90 18.33
N ALA A 460 4.17 16.40 19.25
CA ALA A 460 5.58 16.08 19.30
C ALA A 460 5.84 14.58 19.58
N TYR A 461 5.06 13.99 20.48
CA TYR A 461 5.09 12.55 20.76
C TYR A 461 4.69 11.73 19.52
N ALA A 462 3.56 12.07 18.91
CA ALA A 462 3.07 11.37 17.73
C ALA A 462 4.03 11.53 16.54
N ALA A 463 4.64 12.69 16.34
CA ALA A 463 5.63 12.89 15.29
C ALA A 463 6.85 11.96 15.43
N ARG A 464 7.21 11.59 16.65
CA ARG A 464 8.35 10.70 16.93
C ARG A 464 7.98 9.22 16.89
N TYR A 465 6.85 8.83 17.46
CA TYR A 465 6.50 7.42 17.67
C TYR A 465 5.34 6.93 16.79
N GLU A 466 4.46 7.84 16.33
CA GLU A 466 3.26 7.54 15.55
C GLU A 466 3.08 8.54 14.38
N PRO A 467 4.07 8.67 13.49
CA PRO A 467 4.09 9.70 12.45
C PRO A 467 2.85 9.67 11.52
N GLU A 468 2.26 8.51 11.32
CA GLU A 468 1.03 8.37 10.52
C GLU A 468 -0.18 9.07 11.16
N ALA A 469 -0.25 9.11 12.49
CA ALA A 469 -1.30 9.84 13.20
C ALA A 469 -1.18 11.37 12.96
N VAL A 470 0.04 11.90 12.86
CA VAL A 470 0.27 13.32 12.52
C VAL A 470 -0.14 13.61 11.07
N VAL A 471 0.22 12.75 10.13
CA VAL A 471 -0.17 12.91 8.71
C VAL A 471 -1.69 12.89 8.58
N GLY A 472 -2.37 11.90 9.18
CA GLY A 472 -3.82 11.80 9.18
C GLY A 472 -4.50 12.99 9.88
N GLY A 473 -3.90 13.50 10.96
CA GLY A 473 -4.36 14.71 11.66
C GLY A 473 -4.26 15.97 10.79
N LEU A 474 -3.17 16.13 10.04
CA LEU A 474 -3.00 17.23 9.09
C LEU A 474 -4.01 17.18 7.94
N GLU A 475 -4.32 16.00 7.42
CA GLU A 475 -5.35 15.81 6.39
C GLU A 475 -6.73 16.18 6.92
N LEU A 476 -7.06 15.74 8.14
CA LEU A 476 -8.31 16.07 8.81
C LEU A 476 -8.42 17.58 9.08
N ALA A 477 -7.36 18.21 9.62
CA ALA A 477 -7.31 19.63 9.88
C ALA A 477 -7.56 20.45 8.61
N ASN A 478 -6.94 20.10 7.48
CA ASN A 478 -7.17 20.76 6.20
C ASN A 478 -8.64 20.64 5.74
N ARG A 479 -9.26 19.48 5.93
CA ARG A 479 -10.64 19.22 5.54
C ARG A 479 -11.63 20.02 6.38
N VAL A 480 -11.41 20.07 7.69
CA VAL A 480 -12.27 20.82 8.62
C VAL A 480 -12.12 22.32 8.43
N LEU A 481 -10.90 22.83 8.33
CA LEU A 481 -10.63 24.28 8.19
C LEU A 481 -10.94 24.84 6.80
N ALA A 482 -11.11 24.00 5.79
CA ALA A 482 -11.58 24.43 4.47
C ALA A 482 -13.05 24.88 4.46
N ARG A 483 -13.80 24.60 5.51
CA ARG A 483 -15.22 24.95 5.61
C ARG A 483 -15.41 26.39 6.06
N PRO A 484 -16.36 27.13 5.45
CA PRO A 484 -16.60 28.53 5.79
C PRO A 484 -16.93 28.75 7.28
N GLU A 485 -17.68 27.85 7.90
CA GLU A 485 -18.11 27.89 9.31
C GLU A 485 -16.96 27.70 10.31
N HIS A 486 -15.85 27.07 9.86
CA HIS A 486 -14.66 26.83 10.69
C HIS A 486 -13.48 27.75 10.34
N ARG A 487 -13.72 28.77 9.50
CA ARG A 487 -12.69 29.72 9.09
C ARG A 487 -12.30 30.60 10.27
N LEU A 488 -11.06 30.48 10.69
CA LEU A 488 -10.51 31.32 11.76
C LEU A 488 -10.49 32.79 11.34
N SER A 489 -10.90 33.69 12.25
CA SER A 489 -10.70 35.12 12.05
C SER A 489 -9.19 35.44 11.97
N GLU A 490 -8.83 36.54 11.28
CA GLU A 490 -7.42 36.96 11.20
C GLU A 490 -6.81 37.17 12.57
N GLN A 491 -7.60 37.64 13.55
CA GLN A 491 -7.16 37.83 14.90
C GLN A 491 -6.88 36.48 15.61
N ALA A 492 -7.72 35.44 15.40
CA ALA A 492 -7.49 34.11 15.94
C ALA A 492 -6.24 33.47 15.30
N GLN A 493 -6.03 33.65 14.00
CA GLN A 493 -4.81 33.18 13.32
C GLN A 493 -3.54 33.88 13.85
N SER A 494 -3.59 35.20 14.06
CA SER A 494 -2.47 35.95 14.61
C SER A 494 -2.14 35.50 16.03
N THR A 495 -3.16 35.33 16.87
CA THR A 495 -2.97 34.89 18.26
C THR A 495 -2.41 33.47 18.34
N LEU A 496 -2.89 32.56 17.49
CA LEU A 496 -2.33 31.20 17.44
C LEU A 496 -0.87 31.19 16.93
N LYS A 497 -0.49 32.06 15.99
CA LYS A 497 0.91 32.26 15.60
C LYS A 497 1.79 32.71 16.76
N ASP A 498 1.29 33.60 17.58
CA ASP A 498 2.00 34.08 18.78
C ASP A 498 2.12 32.98 19.85
N LEU A 499 1.08 32.15 20.03
CA LEU A 499 1.07 31.01 20.94
C LEU A 499 1.99 29.86 20.52
N LEU A 500 2.16 29.66 19.22
CA LEU A 500 3.05 28.64 18.66
C LEU A 500 4.51 29.11 18.53
N ASP A 501 4.81 30.37 18.91
CA ASP A 501 6.18 30.87 18.92
C ASP A 501 6.89 30.37 20.19
N PRO A 502 7.89 29.47 20.05
CA PRO A 502 8.59 28.89 21.20
C PRO A 502 9.39 29.93 22.01
N GLU A 503 9.63 31.13 21.48
CA GLU A 503 10.34 32.23 22.15
C GLU A 503 9.41 33.16 22.95
N ARG A 504 8.09 33.03 22.77
CA ARG A 504 7.10 33.85 23.46
C ARG A 504 6.44 33.10 24.61
N LYS A 505 6.32 33.77 25.78
CA LYS A 505 5.50 33.25 26.87
C LYS A 505 4.03 33.38 26.51
N PRO A 506 3.22 32.29 26.60
CA PRO A 506 1.79 32.36 26.37
C PRO A 506 1.16 33.40 27.34
N GLN A 507 0.36 34.30 26.80
CA GLN A 507 -0.45 35.21 27.62
C GLN A 507 -1.82 34.57 27.88
N PRO A 508 -2.37 34.65 29.10
CA PRO A 508 -3.74 34.17 29.34
C PRO A 508 -4.74 35.02 28.58
N HIS A 509 -5.50 34.43 27.73
CA HIS A 509 -6.50 35.12 26.92
C HIS A 509 -7.87 34.49 27.06
N ALA A 510 -8.89 35.32 27.30
CA ALA A 510 -10.26 34.92 27.34
C ALA A 510 -10.82 34.70 25.94
N GLY A 511 -11.35 33.53 25.70
CA GLY A 511 -12.34 33.21 24.68
C GLY A 511 -11.98 33.52 23.22
N TYR A 512 -11.34 32.59 22.55
CA TYR A 512 -11.01 32.73 21.10
C TYR A 512 -12.17 32.37 20.16
N GLY A 513 -13.36 32.01 20.66
CA GLY A 513 -14.47 31.55 19.83
C GLY A 513 -14.22 30.24 19.11
N LEU A 514 -13.15 29.53 19.47
CA LEU A 514 -12.83 28.20 18.95
C LEU A 514 -13.40 27.15 19.89
N ASP A 515 -13.99 26.13 19.31
CA ASP A 515 -14.34 24.92 20.03
C ASP A 515 -13.02 24.24 20.50
N MET A 516 -12.91 23.96 21.81
CA MET A 516 -11.71 23.32 22.39
C MET A 516 -11.32 22.05 21.64
N HIS A 517 -12.32 21.28 21.14
CA HIS A 517 -12.09 20.07 20.37
C HIS A 517 -11.41 20.29 19.00
N GLN A 518 -11.41 21.52 18.50
CA GLN A 518 -10.76 21.87 17.23
C GLN A 518 -9.34 22.43 17.42
N THR A 519 -8.91 22.67 18.64
CA THR A 519 -7.62 23.33 18.92
C THR A 519 -6.45 22.54 18.38
N ALA A 520 -6.47 21.19 18.52
CA ALA A 520 -5.42 20.33 18.00
C ALA A 520 -5.32 20.37 16.46
N LEU A 521 -6.47 20.37 15.78
CA LEU A 521 -6.53 20.43 14.32
C LEU A 521 -6.01 21.77 13.79
N VAL A 522 -6.39 22.85 14.47
CA VAL A 522 -5.92 24.20 14.16
C VAL A 522 -4.42 24.32 14.38
N GLN A 523 -3.89 23.75 15.46
CA GLN A 523 -2.47 23.74 15.76
C GLN A 523 -1.66 23.00 14.70
N LEU A 524 -2.13 21.82 14.26
CA LEU A 524 -1.53 21.06 13.18
C LEU A 524 -1.53 21.82 11.86
N ALA A 525 -2.65 22.44 11.48
CA ALA A 525 -2.75 23.22 10.25
C ALA A 525 -1.78 24.42 10.26
N MET A 526 -1.63 25.10 11.38
CA MET A 526 -0.72 26.24 11.52
C MET A 526 0.75 25.85 11.47
N ILE A 527 1.13 24.72 12.09
CA ILE A 527 2.49 24.17 11.97
C ILE A 527 2.85 23.99 10.51
N ARG A 528 1.93 23.49 9.71
CA ARG A 528 2.12 23.31 8.26
C ARG A 528 2.19 24.63 7.50
N GLU A 529 1.26 25.58 7.77
CA GLU A 529 1.26 26.88 7.10
C GLU A 529 2.52 27.69 7.36
N LEU A 530 3.10 27.54 8.56
CA LEU A 530 4.37 28.17 8.92
C LEU A 530 5.60 27.45 8.32
N GLY A 531 5.38 26.31 7.60
CA GLY A 531 6.45 25.50 7.03
C GLY A 531 7.40 24.90 8.06
N ARG A 532 6.92 24.75 9.31
CA ARG A 532 7.70 24.21 10.42
C ARG A 532 7.42 22.71 10.57
N ALA A 533 8.45 21.95 10.94
CA ALA A 533 8.26 20.61 11.48
C ALA A 533 7.62 20.69 12.88
N PRO A 534 6.91 19.63 13.35
CA PRO A 534 6.55 19.52 14.75
C PRO A 534 7.77 19.76 15.66
N GLU A 535 7.56 20.38 16.82
CA GLU A 535 8.64 20.58 17.79
C GLU A 535 9.24 19.22 18.18
N ASP A 536 10.57 19.15 18.31
CA ASP A 536 11.24 17.94 18.81
C ASP A 536 10.72 17.58 20.20
N LEU A 537 10.44 16.30 20.43
CA LEU A 537 9.80 15.82 21.65
C LEU A 537 10.63 16.16 22.89
N GLU A 538 11.94 15.95 22.88
CA GLU A 538 12.80 16.22 24.04
C GLU A 538 12.83 17.71 24.39
N ARG A 539 12.79 18.57 23.37
CA ARG A 539 12.70 20.02 23.56
C ARG A 539 11.35 20.42 24.13
N ALA A 540 10.25 19.87 23.61
CA ALA A 540 8.89 20.11 24.11
C ALA A 540 8.76 19.65 25.58
N LEU A 541 9.22 18.44 25.88
CA LEU A 541 9.22 17.90 27.26
C LEU A 541 10.05 18.77 28.22
N THR A 542 11.23 19.19 27.79
CA THR A 542 12.09 20.07 28.62
C THR A 542 11.44 21.41 28.92
N ARG A 543 10.78 22.00 27.90
CA ARG A 543 10.12 23.31 28.02
C ARG A 543 8.82 23.26 28.82
N LEU A 544 8.01 22.22 28.64
CA LEU A 544 6.63 22.18 29.11
C LEU A 544 6.40 21.29 30.33
N LEU A 545 7.35 20.40 30.67
CA LEU A 545 7.26 19.50 31.82
C LEU A 545 8.29 19.78 32.92
N ARG A 546 9.18 20.77 32.77
CA ARG A 546 10.02 21.21 33.90
C ARG A 546 9.29 22.31 34.65
N PRO A 547 9.16 22.21 35.99
CA PRO A 547 8.69 23.33 36.77
C PRO A 547 9.63 24.53 36.52
N GLU A 548 9.07 25.70 36.24
CA GLU A 548 9.88 26.93 36.24
C GLU A 548 10.53 26.97 37.61
N THR A 549 11.83 26.69 37.67
CA THR A 549 12.60 27.09 38.86
C THR A 549 12.37 28.59 38.99
N ALA A 550 11.63 28.96 40.04
CA ALA A 550 11.36 30.34 40.38
C ALA A 550 12.65 31.12 40.22
N ALA A 551 12.70 31.98 39.20
CA ALA A 551 13.74 32.97 39.09
C ALA A 551 13.52 33.86 40.30
N ALA A 552 14.45 33.73 41.29
CA ALA A 552 14.53 34.58 42.45
C ALA A 552 14.89 36.02 42.03
#